data_55baacaaceef1f6fa7f557b7f1428e6e
#
_entry.id   55baacaaceef1f6fa7f557b7f1428e6e
#
_cell.length_a   1.000
_cell.length_b   1.000
_cell.length_c   1.000
_cell.angle_alpha   90.00
_cell.angle_beta   90.00
_cell.angle_gamma   90.00
#
_symmetry.space_group_name_H-M   'P 1'
#
loop_
_entity.id
_entity.type
_entity.pdbx_description
1 polymer ?
#
loop_
_entity_poly.entity_id
_entity_poly.type
_entity_poly.pdbx_seq_one_letter_code
_entity_poly.pdbx_strand_id
1 'polypeptide(L)'
;LDLRPGPGTAHRQAERARTIGSVLTSILNAVVWIVATAMVLGEFGFNLGPVIASAGIVGVAVGLGAQTLVRDILSGIFMLIEDQYGVGDRVDVLTISGVVERVGLRITTVRADNGTLWYIRNGEILTLGNASKK
;
A
#
# COMPACT_ATOMS: atom_id res chain seq x y z
N LEU A 1 9.13 -28.35 13.98
CA LEU A 1 8.20 -28.01 12.89
C LEU A 1 8.91 -27.10 11.92
N ASP A 2 9.29 -27.64 10.77
CA ASP A 2 10.04 -26.92 9.74
C ASP A 2 9.06 -25.99 9.01
N LEU A 3 9.09 -24.70 9.35
CA LEU A 3 8.27 -23.66 8.74
C LEU A 3 8.88 -23.09 7.45
N ARG A 4 9.72 -23.87 6.78
CA ARG A 4 10.24 -23.45 5.47
C ARG A 4 9.09 -23.41 4.47
N PRO A 5 8.85 -22.28 3.79
CA PRO A 5 7.88 -22.25 2.72
C PRO A 5 8.24 -23.27 1.65
N GLY A 6 7.27 -24.09 1.27
CA GLY A 6 7.49 -25.11 0.25
C GLY A 6 7.92 -24.49 -1.09
N PRO A 7 8.56 -25.26 -1.97
CA PRO A 7 9.11 -24.77 -3.23
C PRO A 7 8.08 -24.08 -4.13
N GLY A 8 6.81 -24.41 -4.02
CA GLY A 8 5.73 -23.76 -4.76
C GLY A 8 5.37 -22.36 -4.28
N THR A 9 5.57 -22.07 -3.00
CA THR A 9 5.30 -20.72 -2.45
C THR A 9 6.40 -19.72 -2.80
N ALA A 10 7.66 -20.16 -2.77
CA ALA A 10 8.80 -19.34 -3.18
C ALA A 10 8.74 -18.98 -4.66
N HIS A 11 8.35 -19.92 -5.53
CA HIS A 11 8.19 -19.67 -6.95
C HIS A 11 7.08 -18.63 -7.24
N ARG A 12 5.93 -18.74 -6.59
CA ARG A 12 4.84 -17.77 -6.72
C ARG A 12 5.22 -16.37 -6.24
N GLN A 13 5.99 -16.27 -5.16
CA GLN A 13 6.48 -14.99 -4.66
C GLN A 13 7.46 -14.34 -5.64
N ALA A 14 8.36 -15.12 -6.24
CA ALA A 14 9.28 -14.63 -7.26
C ALA A 14 8.56 -14.16 -8.52
N GLU A 15 7.55 -14.87 -8.99
CA GLU A 15 6.74 -14.46 -10.15
C GLU A 15 5.97 -13.16 -9.87
N ARG A 16 5.36 -13.03 -8.71
CA ARG A 16 4.66 -11.79 -8.29
C ARG A 16 5.62 -10.60 -8.25
N ALA A 17 6.80 -10.78 -7.66
CA ALA A 17 7.83 -9.75 -7.62
C ALA A 17 8.29 -9.32 -9.02
N ARG A 18 8.45 -10.27 -9.94
CA ARG A 18 8.79 -9.98 -11.34
C ARG A 18 7.70 -9.20 -12.05
N THR A 19 6.45 -9.58 -11.88
CA THR A 19 5.31 -8.89 -12.50
C THR A 19 5.19 -7.47 -11.99
N ILE A 20 5.27 -7.25 -10.69
CA ILE A 20 5.23 -5.92 -10.08
C ILE A 20 6.41 -5.08 -10.57
N GLY A 21 7.62 -5.64 -10.56
CA GLY A 21 8.82 -4.97 -11.05
C GLY A 21 8.73 -4.59 -12.52
N SER A 22 8.19 -5.47 -13.37
CA SER A 22 7.97 -5.21 -14.80
C SER A 22 6.96 -4.09 -15.01
N VAL A 23 5.85 -4.09 -14.29
CA VAL A 23 4.81 -3.04 -14.39
C VAL A 23 5.40 -1.69 -13.95
N LEU A 24 6.08 -1.64 -12.80
CA LEU A 24 6.70 -0.41 -12.30
C LEU A 24 7.76 0.13 -13.26
N THR A 25 8.61 -0.74 -13.81
CA THR A 25 9.62 -0.37 -14.81
C THR A 25 8.96 0.18 -16.08
N SER A 26 7.88 -0.44 -16.54
CA SER A 26 7.16 0.03 -17.72
C SER A 26 6.53 1.41 -17.51
N ILE A 27 5.93 1.64 -16.35
CA ILE A 27 5.36 2.95 -15.98
C ILE A 27 6.47 4.00 -15.92
N LEU A 28 7.57 3.70 -15.23
CA LEU A 28 8.70 4.61 -15.11
C LEU A 28 9.29 4.95 -16.48
N ASN A 29 9.50 3.96 -17.35
CA ASN A 29 9.98 4.17 -18.69
C ASN A 29 9.03 5.04 -19.51
N ALA A 30 7.73 4.81 -19.42
CA ALA A 30 6.73 5.64 -20.10
C ALA A 30 6.82 7.10 -19.64
N VAL A 31 6.93 7.34 -18.34
CA VAL A 31 7.07 8.70 -17.80
C VAL A 31 8.36 9.36 -18.29
N VAL A 32 9.49 8.66 -18.24
CA VAL A 32 10.79 9.18 -18.71
C VAL A 32 10.72 9.55 -20.19
N TRP A 33 10.15 8.69 -21.04
CA TRP A 33 10.02 8.97 -22.46
C TRP A 33 9.07 10.12 -22.77
N ILE A 34 7.98 10.25 -22.03
CA ILE A 34 7.05 11.38 -22.18
C ILE A 34 7.76 12.70 -21.82
N VAL A 35 8.46 12.73 -20.69
CA VAL A 35 9.20 13.91 -20.25
C VAL A 35 10.31 14.27 -21.24
N ALA A 36 11.12 13.29 -21.65
CA ALA A 36 12.19 13.49 -22.62
C ALA A 36 11.67 14.04 -23.97
N THR A 37 10.58 13.46 -24.46
CA THR A 37 9.94 13.93 -25.70
C THR A 37 9.43 15.37 -25.55
N ALA A 38 8.78 15.68 -24.42
CA ALA A 38 8.30 17.03 -24.14
C ALA A 38 9.45 18.04 -24.09
N MET A 39 10.57 17.69 -23.45
CA MET A 39 11.75 18.55 -23.38
C MET A 39 12.32 18.83 -24.77
N VAL A 40 12.46 17.81 -25.61
CA VAL A 40 12.94 17.95 -26.98
C VAL A 40 12.01 18.86 -27.81
N LEU A 41 10.71 18.64 -27.73
CA LEU A 41 9.72 19.47 -28.42
C LEU A 41 9.75 20.93 -27.94
N GLY A 42 9.99 21.14 -26.64
CA GLY A 42 10.16 22.47 -26.05
C GLY A 42 11.36 23.22 -26.65
N GLU A 43 12.47 22.53 -26.88
CA GLU A 43 13.67 23.11 -27.55
C GLU A 43 13.39 23.53 -29.00
N PHE A 44 12.49 22.84 -29.69
CA PHE A 44 12.03 23.19 -31.02
C PHE A 44 10.98 24.32 -31.05
N GLY A 45 10.63 24.89 -29.92
CA GLY A 45 9.68 26.00 -29.79
C GLY A 45 8.22 25.60 -29.78
N PHE A 46 7.89 24.32 -29.62
CA PHE A 46 6.50 23.88 -29.45
C PHE A 46 5.91 24.38 -28.14
N ASN A 47 4.66 24.80 -28.17
CA ASN A 47 3.95 25.19 -26.98
C ASN A 47 3.58 23.95 -26.14
N LEU A 48 4.21 23.75 -24.97
CA LEU A 48 3.98 22.65 -24.06
C LEU A 48 2.84 22.90 -23.08
N GLY A 49 2.19 24.06 -23.13
CA GLY A 49 1.08 24.40 -22.21
C GLY A 49 -0.01 23.33 -22.16
N PRO A 50 -0.57 22.88 -23.30
CA PRO A 50 -1.57 21.81 -23.30
C PRO A 50 -1.08 20.49 -22.74
N VAL A 51 0.18 20.14 -22.97
CA VAL A 51 0.80 18.89 -22.45
C VAL A 51 0.92 18.97 -20.93
N ILE A 52 1.41 20.09 -20.41
CA ILE A 52 1.55 20.32 -18.97
C ILE A 52 0.18 20.33 -18.28
N ALA A 53 -0.82 20.98 -18.89
CA ALA A 53 -2.19 20.99 -18.37
C ALA A 53 -2.78 19.58 -18.31
N SER A 54 -2.59 18.79 -19.38
CA SER A 54 -3.05 17.40 -19.45
C SER A 54 -2.36 16.52 -18.39
N ALA A 55 -1.05 16.68 -18.21
CA ALA A 55 -0.29 15.98 -17.19
C ALA A 55 -0.78 16.33 -15.77
N GLY A 56 -1.15 17.59 -15.53
CA GLY A 56 -1.75 18.03 -14.28
C GLY A 56 -3.08 17.34 -14.01
N ILE A 57 -3.96 17.23 -15.00
CA ILE A 57 -5.24 16.54 -14.90
C ILE A 57 -5.03 15.04 -14.59
N VAL A 58 -4.11 14.40 -15.29
CA VAL A 58 -3.74 12.99 -15.04
C VAL A 58 -3.19 12.83 -13.62
N GLY A 59 -2.32 13.75 -13.18
CA GLY A 59 -1.76 13.74 -11.84
C GLY A 59 -2.84 13.83 -10.73
N VAL A 60 -3.83 14.69 -10.91
CA VAL A 60 -4.97 14.80 -9.99
C VAL A 60 -5.78 13.50 -9.99
N ALA A 61 -6.06 12.93 -11.15
CA ALA A 61 -6.79 11.67 -11.26
C ALA A 61 -6.07 10.52 -10.56
N VAL A 62 -4.76 10.39 -10.76
CA VAL A 62 -3.91 9.38 -10.07
C VAL A 62 -3.89 9.63 -8.57
N GLY A 63 -3.77 10.88 -8.13
CA GLY A 63 -3.78 11.25 -6.72
C GLY A 63 -5.08 10.88 -6.02
N LEU A 64 -6.21 11.16 -6.65
CA LEU A 64 -7.53 10.77 -6.13
C LEU A 64 -7.70 9.25 -6.09
N GLY A 65 -7.19 8.53 -7.10
CA GLY A 65 -7.21 7.07 -7.12
C GLY A 65 -6.31 6.42 -6.06
N ALA A 66 -5.20 7.07 -5.73
CA ALA A 66 -4.24 6.59 -4.72
C ALA A 66 -4.54 7.09 -3.29
N GLN A 67 -5.58 7.87 -3.08
CA GLN A 67 -5.90 8.50 -1.80
C GLN A 67 -6.06 7.49 -0.66
N THR A 68 -6.72 6.37 -0.91
CA THR A 68 -6.90 5.31 0.09
C THR A 68 -5.59 4.65 0.48
N LEU A 69 -4.67 4.46 -0.47
CA LEU A 69 -3.34 3.91 -0.20
C LEU A 69 -2.53 4.83 0.71
N VAL A 70 -2.54 6.12 0.45
CA VAL A 70 -1.85 7.12 1.29
C VAL A 70 -2.45 7.13 2.70
N ARG A 71 -3.78 7.10 2.82
CA ARG A 71 -4.46 7.02 4.11
C ARG A 71 -4.06 5.78 4.90
N ASP A 72 -4.04 4.62 4.26
CA ASP A 72 -3.68 3.36 4.90
C ASP A 72 -2.25 3.39 5.45
N ILE A 73 -1.31 3.90 4.67
CA ILE A 73 0.10 3.99 5.06
C ILE A 73 0.30 4.99 6.21
N LEU A 74 -0.27 6.18 6.10
CA LEU A 74 -0.18 7.18 7.16
C LEU A 74 -0.81 6.69 8.46
N SER A 75 -1.98 6.06 8.38
CA SER A 75 -2.63 5.46 9.55
C SER A 75 -1.74 4.39 10.19
N GLY A 76 -1.11 3.53 9.39
CA GLY A 76 -0.18 2.51 9.89
C GLY A 76 1.03 3.13 10.60
N ILE A 77 1.61 4.18 10.04
CA ILE A 77 2.75 4.88 10.65
C ILE A 77 2.34 5.48 12.01
N PHE A 78 1.21 6.18 12.08
CA PHE A 78 0.75 6.78 13.32
C PHE A 78 0.39 5.74 14.38
N MET A 79 -0.26 4.64 14.00
CA MET A 79 -0.55 3.54 14.92
C MET A 79 0.72 2.96 15.55
N LEU A 80 1.79 2.85 14.78
CA LEU A 80 3.09 2.38 15.28
C LEU A 80 3.78 3.41 16.16
N ILE A 81 3.77 4.69 15.77
CA ILE A 81 4.40 5.77 16.56
C ILE A 81 3.69 5.95 17.91
N GLU A 82 2.36 5.90 17.89
CA GLU A 82 1.53 6.05 19.10
C GLU A 82 1.44 4.77 19.93
N ASP A 83 2.00 3.67 19.43
CA ASP A 83 1.97 2.36 20.08
C ASP A 83 0.53 1.95 20.49
N GLN A 84 -0.41 2.11 19.57
CA GLN A 84 -1.81 1.81 19.83
C GLN A 84 -2.02 0.31 20.06
N TYR A 85 -1.32 -0.52 19.31
CA TYR A 85 -1.29 -1.97 19.44
C TYR A 85 -0.05 -2.57 18.81
N GLY A 86 0.26 -3.80 19.16
CA GLY A 86 1.36 -4.56 18.59
C GLY A 86 0.97 -6.01 18.34
N VAL A 87 1.90 -6.76 17.78
CA VAL A 87 1.74 -8.21 17.58
C VAL A 87 1.53 -8.91 18.91
N GLY A 88 0.52 -9.75 18.97
CA GLY A 88 0.13 -10.47 20.18
C GLY A 88 -0.93 -9.76 21.03
N ASP A 89 -1.25 -8.51 20.76
CA ASP A 89 -2.28 -7.79 21.47
C ASP A 89 -3.68 -8.29 21.06
N ARG A 90 -4.57 -8.37 22.04
CA ARG A 90 -5.98 -8.63 21.80
C ARG A 90 -6.69 -7.31 21.50
N VAL A 91 -7.28 -7.24 20.34
CA VAL A 91 -7.93 -6.02 19.86
C VAL A 91 -9.36 -6.26 19.41
N ASP A 92 -10.17 -5.21 19.54
CA ASP A 92 -11.49 -5.09 18.94
C ASP A 92 -11.45 -4.01 17.87
N VAL A 93 -11.63 -4.42 16.62
CA VAL A 93 -11.57 -3.55 15.44
C VAL A 93 -12.79 -3.80 14.57
N LEU A 94 -13.54 -2.76 14.26
CA LEU A 94 -14.80 -2.90 13.52
C LEU A 94 -15.72 -3.90 14.25
N THR A 95 -16.10 -4.99 13.58
CA THR A 95 -16.90 -6.08 14.16
C THR A 95 -16.07 -7.31 14.52
N ILE A 96 -14.74 -7.18 14.55
CA ILE A 96 -13.80 -8.27 14.68
C ILE A 96 -13.07 -8.18 16.02
N SER A 97 -13.12 -9.24 16.79
CA SER A 97 -12.33 -9.42 18.01
C SER A 97 -11.32 -10.53 17.81
N GLY A 98 -10.07 -10.27 18.14
CA GLY A 98 -9.02 -11.26 17.96
C GLY A 98 -7.65 -10.78 18.39
N VAL A 99 -6.63 -11.56 18.04
CA VAL A 99 -5.24 -11.29 18.37
C VAL A 99 -4.50 -10.83 17.11
N VAL A 100 -3.74 -9.76 17.26
CA VAL A 100 -2.92 -9.21 16.16
C VAL A 100 -1.77 -10.17 15.85
N GLU A 101 -1.71 -10.67 14.62
CA GLU A 101 -0.61 -11.51 14.15
C GLU A 101 0.48 -10.71 13.44
N ARG A 102 0.10 -9.66 12.74
CA ARG A 102 1.04 -8.83 12.00
C ARG A 102 0.54 -7.39 11.90
N VAL A 103 1.44 -6.45 12.05
CA VAL A 103 1.22 -5.02 11.79
C VAL A 103 2.10 -4.62 10.62
N GLY A 104 1.49 -4.34 9.48
CA GLY A 104 2.16 -3.81 8.30
C GLY A 104 1.91 -2.32 8.14
N LEU A 105 2.62 -1.70 7.18
CA LEU A 105 2.42 -0.27 6.87
C LEU A 105 1.00 0.01 6.35
N ARG A 106 0.45 -0.89 5.56
CA ARG A 106 -0.88 -0.71 4.95
C ARG A 106 -1.94 -1.60 5.58
N ILE A 107 -1.60 -2.82 5.97
CA ILE A 107 -2.54 -3.86 6.40
C ILE A 107 -2.13 -4.40 7.76
N THR A 108 -3.10 -4.50 8.66
CA THR A 108 -2.99 -5.23 9.92
C THR A 108 -3.72 -6.56 9.79
N THR A 109 -3.11 -7.62 10.27
CA THR A 109 -3.67 -8.97 10.22
C THR A 109 -4.08 -9.40 11.62
N VAL A 110 -5.35 -9.78 11.77
CA VAL A 110 -5.95 -10.17 13.06
C VAL A 110 -6.53 -11.58 12.94
N ARG A 111 -6.17 -12.45 13.88
CA ARG A 111 -6.75 -13.78 14.01
C ARG A 111 -7.94 -13.71 14.95
N ALA A 112 -9.13 -13.90 14.41
CA ALA A 112 -10.35 -13.96 15.21
C ALA A 112 -10.44 -15.25 16.04
N ASP A 113 -11.30 -15.23 17.05
CA ASP A 113 -11.48 -16.37 17.96
C ASP A 113 -11.98 -17.65 17.26
N ASN A 114 -12.68 -17.49 16.14
CA ASN A 114 -13.12 -18.61 15.29
C ASN A 114 -12.04 -19.16 14.36
N GLY A 115 -10.79 -18.66 14.43
CA GLY A 115 -9.68 -19.06 13.60
C GLY A 115 -9.57 -18.31 12.27
N THR A 116 -10.51 -17.43 11.92
CA THR A 116 -10.47 -16.64 10.68
C THR A 116 -9.37 -15.60 10.77
N LEU A 117 -8.54 -15.52 9.72
CA LEU A 117 -7.52 -14.49 9.56
C LEU A 117 -8.09 -13.31 8.79
N TRP A 118 -8.17 -12.17 9.44
CA TRP A 118 -8.68 -10.95 8.85
C TRP A 118 -7.55 -10.03 8.41
N TYR A 119 -7.64 -9.55 7.16
CA TYR A 119 -6.74 -8.54 6.60
C TYR A 119 -7.47 -7.21 6.60
N ILE A 120 -7.06 -6.30 7.47
CA ILE A 120 -7.72 -5.02 7.70
C ILE A 120 -6.81 -3.91 7.21
N ARG A 121 -7.27 -3.08 6.28
CA ARG A 121 -6.52 -1.90 5.86
C ARG A 121 -6.45 -0.89 7.01
N ASN A 122 -5.26 -0.38 7.27
CA ASN A 122 -5.04 0.51 8.41
C ASN A 122 -5.92 1.78 8.36
N GLY A 123 -6.20 2.30 7.18
CA GLY A 123 -7.07 3.47 7.00
C GLY A 123 -8.55 3.24 7.35
N GLU A 124 -8.98 1.98 7.46
CA GLU A 124 -10.34 1.62 7.90
C GLU A 124 -10.45 1.46 9.42
N ILE A 125 -9.33 1.42 10.13
CA ILE A 125 -9.30 1.32 11.59
C ILE A 125 -9.41 2.75 12.15
N LEU A 126 -10.63 3.23 12.29
CA LEU A 126 -10.89 4.56 12.85
C LEU A 126 -10.90 4.54 14.38
N THR A 127 -11.34 3.44 14.95
CA THR A 127 -11.41 3.21 16.40
C THR A 127 -10.97 1.78 16.67
N LEU A 128 -10.13 1.62 17.67
CA LEU A 128 -9.59 0.32 18.06
C LEU A 128 -9.64 0.19 19.58
N GLY A 129 -10.20 -0.91 20.06
CA GLY A 129 -10.08 -1.31 21.45
C GLY A 129 -8.89 -2.25 21.63
N ASN A 130 -7.99 -1.95 22.56
CA ASN A 130 -6.88 -2.82 22.91
C ASN A 130 -7.12 -3.39 24.31
N ALA A 131 -7.56 -4.64 24.38
CA ALA A 131 -7.86 -5.31 25.63
C ALA A 131 -6.60 -5.77 26.39
N SER A 132 -5.45 -5.79 25.75
CA SER A 132 -4.17 -6.16 26.37
C SER A 132 -3.49 -4.99 27.07
N LYS A 133 -3.83 -3.76 26.74
CA LYS A 133 -3.37 -2.56 27.43
C LYS A 133 -4.34 -2.18 28.54
N LYS A 134 -3.81 -2.06 29.74
CA LYS A 134 -4.53 -1.61 30.93
C LYS A 134 -3.89 -0.36 31.51
#